data_ce35395b7fc9c2274d187b764cbba331
#
_entry.id   ce35395b7fc9c2274d187b764cbba331
#
_cell.length_a   1.000
_cell.length_b   1.000
_cell.length_c   1.000
_cell.angle_alpha   90.00
_cell.angle_beta   90.00
_cell.angle_gamma   90.00
#
_symmetry.space_group_name_H-M   'P 1'
#
loop_
_entity.id
_entity.type
_entity.pdbx_description
1 polymer ?
#
loop_
_entity_poly.entity_id
_entity_poly.type
_entity_poly.pdbx_seq_one_letter_code
_entity_poly.pdbx_strand_id
1 'polypeptide(L)'
;MATMSAIFALPATIMQDQAQAVADNLTQNMSQLAADRGVSLNASALQQFDSSALAVVLACRRTVLELGGQFQVIGLPERLRALAQVYGVTELLH
;
A
#
# COMPACT_ATOMS: atom_id res chain seq x y z
N MET A 1 -8.78 -24.76 6.00
CA MET A 1 -9.21 -23.46 6.47
C MET A 1 -8.55 -22.33 5.69
N ALA A 2 -9.33 -21.40 5.26
CA ALA A 2 -8.80 -20.30 4.47
C ALA A 2 -7.89 -19.43 5.32
N THR A 3 -6.78 -19.04 4.75
CA THR A 3 -5.91 -18.05 5.35
C THR A 3 -6.59 -16.71 5.24
N MET A 4 -6.75 -16.02 6.34
CA MET A 4 -7.35 -14.71 6.32
C MET A 4 -6.29 -13.66 6.06
N SER A 5 -6.48 -12.93 4.98
CA SER A 5 -5.63 -11.77 4.70
C SER A 5 -6.09 -10.60 5.53
N ALA A 6 -5.15 -9.83 6.03
CA ALA A 6 -5.46 -8.55 6.65
C ALA A 6 -5.69 -7.52 5.56
N ILE A 7 -6.73 -6.72 5.70
CA ILE A 7 -7.05 -5.67 4.74
C ILE A 7 -6.84 -4.32 5.39
N PHE A 8 -6.02 -3.50 4.73
CA PHE A 8 -5.76 -2.13 5.18
C PHE A 8 -6.22 -1.18 4.08
N ALA A 9 -6.86 -0.09 4.46
CA ALA A 9 -7.38 0.87 3.50
C ALA A 9 -6.53 2.12 3.47
N LEU A 10 -6.29 2.64 2.26
CA LEU A 10 -5.69 3.95 2.12
C LEU A 10 -6.75 5.03 2.33
N PRO A 11 -6.37 6.18 2.88
CA PRO A 11 -7.29 7.30 3.00
C PRO A 11 -7.64 7.90 1.64
N ALA A 12 -8.60 8.80 1.61
CA ALA A 12 -9.01 9.46 0.38
C ALA A 12 -7.94 10.40 -0.16
N THR A 13 -7.07 10.91 0.70
CA THR A 13 -6.07 11.90 0.32
C THR A 13 -4.69 11.47 0.80
N ILE A 14 -3.74 11.39 -0.13
CA ILE A 14 -2.33 11.19 0.18
C ILE A 14 -1.53 12.16 -0.67
N MET A 15 -1.20 13.30 -0.10
CA MET A 15 -0.32 14.26 -0.73
C MET A 15 1.03 14.25 -0.01
N GLN A 16 1.99 14.95 -0.54
CA GLN A 16 3.36 14.87 -0.06
C GLN A 16 3.49 15.17 1.44
N ASP A 17 2.71 16.11 1.95
CA ASP A 17 2.80 16.52 3.36
C ASP A 17 2.17 15.50 4.32
N GLN A 18 1.36 14.57 3.81
CA GLN A 18 0.70 13.55 4.64
C GLN A 18 1.32 12.17 4.47
N ALA A 19 2.08 11.97 3.40
CA ALA A 19 2.50 10.64 2.99
C ALA A 19 3.32 9.93 4.07
N GLN A 20 4.22 10.63 4.73
CA GLN A 20 5.06 10.00 5.74
C GLN A 20 4.24 9.51 6.92
N ALA A 21 3.29 10.33 7.38
CA ALA A 21 2.44 9.92 8.50
C ALA A 21 1.56 8.73 8.14
N VAL A 22 1.01 8.72 6.92
CA VAL A 22 0.20 7.60 6.45
C VAL A 22 1.05 6.33 6.37
N ALA A 23 2.24 6.43 5.80
CA ALA A 23 3.13 5.29 5.68
C ALA A 23 3.52 4.73 7.05
N ASP A 24 3.88 5.60 7.99
CA ASP A 24 4.28 5.17 9.32
C ASP A 24 3.13 4.46 10.04
N ASN A 25 1.94 5.02 9.95
CA ASN A 25 0.76 4.42 10.59
C ASN A 25 0.47 3.04 10.02
N LEU A 26 0.46 2.93 8.69
CA LEU A 26 0.14 1.66 8.04
C LEU A 26 1.20 0.61 8.29
N THR A 27 2.47 0.97 8.19
CA THR A 27 3.53 -0.01 8.36
C THR A 27 3.61 -0.51 9.80
N GLN A 28 3.35 0.35 10.77
CA GLN A 28 3.29 -0.08 12.16
C GLN A 28 2.15 -1.08 12.38
N ASN A 29 0.98 -0.77 11.85
CA ASN A 29 -0.17 -1.66 12.00
C ASN A 29 0.07 -3.00 11.30
N MET A 30 0.67 -2.98 10.13
CA MET A 30 0.99 -4.20 9.40
C MET A 30 1.98 -5.07 10.18
N SER A 31 2.98 -4.45 10.79
CA SER A 31 3.96 -5.17 11.58
C SER A 31 3.34 -5.85 12.79
N GLN A 32 2.36 -5.21 13.41
CA GLN A 32 1.74 -5.73 14.61
C GLN A 32 0.67 -6.77 14.32
N LEU A 33 -0.08 -6.61 13.22
CA LEU A 33 -1.31 -7.37 13.00
C LEU A 33 -1.19 -8.43 11.92
N ALA A 34 -0.19 -8.37 11.06
CA ALA A 34 -0.16 -9.20 9.86
C ALA A 34 1.24 -9.69 9.50
N ALA A 35 2.12 -9.82 10.48
CA ALA A 35 3.55 -10.03 10.25
C ALA A 35 3.86 -11.16 9.26
N ASP A 36 3.14 -12.28 9.33
CA ASP A 36 3.43 -13.46 8.52
C ASP A 36 2.26 -13.85 7.61
N ARG A 37 1.31 -12.95 7.42
CA ARG A 37 0.09 -13.23 6.67
C ARG A 37 0.07 -12.47 5.36
N GLY A 38 -0.95 -12.77 4.56
CA GLY A 38 -1.25 -11.96 3.39
C GLY A 38 -1.83 -10.62 3.80
N VAL A 39 -1.38 -9.56 3.13
CA VAL A 39 -1.89 -8.22 3.34
C VAL A 39 -2.44 -7.70 2.02
N SER A 40 -3.67 -7.21 2.06
CA SER A 40 -4.28 -6.52 0.93
C SER A 40 -4.41 -5.05 1.28
N LEU A 41 -3.85 -4.20 0.44
CA LEU A 41 -3.96 -2.76 0.61
C LEU A 41 -5.03 -2.25 -0.34
N ASN A 42 -6.14 -1.76 0.22
CA ASN A 42 -7.27 -1.29 -0.56
C ASN A 42 -7.10 0.19 -0.86
N ALA A 43 -6.89 0.52 -2.11
CA ALA A 43 -6.68 1.89 -2.57
C ALA A 43 -7.91 2.51 -3.21
N SER A 44 -9.06 1.85 -3.11
CA SER A 44 -10.25 2.29 -3.84
C SER A 44 -10.82 3.62 -3.34
N ALA A 45 -10.55 3.99 -2.10
CA ALA A 45 -11.02 5.27 -1.55
C ALA A 45 -10.13 6.45 -1.94
N LEU A 46 -8.95 6.19 -2.49
CA LEU A 46 -7.97 7.23 -2.79
C LEU A 46 -8.46 8.11 -3.95
N GLN A 47 -8.60 9.40 -3.69
CA GLN A 47 -9.13 10.36 -4.66
C GLN A 47 -8.17 11.50 -4.97
N GLN A 48 -7.50 12.02 -3.95
CA GLN A 48 -6.56 13.12 -4.11
C GLN A 48 -5.17 12.65 -3.73
N PHE A 49 -4.26 12.64 -4.68
CA PHE A 49 -2.93 12.12 -4.42
C PHE A 49 -1.93 12.67 -5.43
N ASP A 50 -0.68 12.61 -5.06
CA ASP A 50 0.44 12.85 -5.96
C ASP A 50 1.33 11.59 -5.95
N SER A 51 2.52 11.72 -6.52
CA SER A 51 3.42 10.56 -6.62
C SER A 51 3.86 10.02 -5.25
N SER A 52 3.70 10.79 -4.18
CA SER A 52 4.05 10.30 -2.86
C SER A 52 3.15 9.13 -2.43
N ALA A 53 1.97 9.00 -3.01
CA ALA A 53 1.12 7.83 -2.75
C ALA A 53 1.81 6.53 -3.17
N LEU A 54 2.59 6.56 -4.26
CA LEU A 54 3.38 5.39 -4.64
C LEU A 54 4.39 5.03 -3.57
N ALA A 55 5.04 6.02 -2.99
CA ALA A 55 6.01 5.77 -1.93
C ALA A 55 5.34 5.10 -0.73
N VAL A 56 4.11 5.51 -0.40
CA VAL A 56 3.36 4.88 0.69
C VAL A 56 3.09 3.41 0.37
N VAL A 57 2.60 3.12 -0.84
CA VAL A 57 2.31 1.74 -1.25
C VAL A 57 3.57 0.89 -1.21
N LEU A 58 4.67 1.42 -1.72
CA LEU A 58 5.93 0.67 -1.76
C LEU A 58 6.50 0.45 -0.36
N ALA A 59 6.33 1.40 0.54
CA ALA A 59 6.76 1.23 1.92
C ALA A 59 5.98 0.10 2.59
N CYS A 60 4.68 0.04 2.36
CA CYS A 60 3.85 -1.04 2.88
C CYS A 60 4.29 -2.39 2.32
N ARG A 61 4.53 -2.44 1.02
CA ARG A 61 4.99 -3.67 0.38
C ARG A 61 6.31 -4.15 0.98
N ARG A 62 7.25 -3.25 1.14
CA ARG A 62 8.55 -3.60 1.71
C ARG A 62 8.40 -4.18 3.11
N THR A 63 7.60 -3.53 3.94
CA THR A 63 7.38 -3.98 5.30
C THR A 63 6.81 -5.39 5.35
N VAL A 64 5.79 -5.66 4.55
CA VAL A 64 5.16 -6.99 4.53
C VAL A 64 6.12 -8.05 4.04
N LEU A 65 6.88 -7.77 2.99
CA LEU A 65 7.82 -8.75 2.46
C LEU A 65 8.97 -9.03 3.43
N GLU A 66 9.42 -8.02 4.15
CA GLU A 66 10.46 -8.20 5.17
C GLU A 66 9.99 -9.09 6.31
N LEU A 67 8.69 -9.10 6.57
CA LEU A 67 8.11 -9.94 7.62
C LEU A 67 7.72 -11.33 7.11
N GLY A 68 8.00 -11.63 5.84
CA GLY A 68 7.69 -12.93 5.26
C GLY A 68 6.28 -13.09 4.77
N GLY A 69 5.51 -12.02 4.72
CA GLY A 69 4.14 -12.05 4.26
C GLY A 69 4.00 -11.86 2.75
N GLN A 70 2.77 -11.92 2.29
CA GLN A 70 2.43 -11.66 0.89
C GLN A 70 1.63 -10.36 0.81
N PHE A 71 1.90 -9.57 -0.23
CA PHE A 71 1.30 -8.26 -0.38
C PHE A 71 0.61 -8.12 -1.72
N GLN A 72 -0.58 -7.51 -1.70
CA GLN A 72 -1.26 -7.13 -2.94
C GLN A 72 -1.98 -5.80 -2.74
N VAL A 73 -2.21 -5.10 -3.85
CA VAL A 73 -2.98 -3.86 -3.86
C VAL A 73 -4.27 -4.12 -4.62
N ILE A 74 -5.39 -3.70 -4.05
CA ILE A 74 -6.69 -3.81 -4.71
C ILE A 74 -7.28 -2.41 -4.87
N GLY A 75 -8.05 -2.22 -5.94
CA GLY A 75 -8.72 -0.95 -6.18
C GLY A 75 -7.79 0.20 -6.55
N LEU A 76 -6.65 -0.09 -7.15
CA LEU A 76 -5.68 0.94 -7.49
C LEU A 76 -6.28 1.92 -8.51
N PRO A 77 -6.32 3.24 -8.21
CA PRO A 77 -6.83 4.20 -9.17
C PRO A 77 -6.01 4.21 -10.45
N GLU A 78 -6.68 4.44 -11.57
CA GLU A 78 -6.03 4.40 -12.86
C GLU A 78 -4.91 5.43 -12.97
N ARG A 79 -5.13 6.63 -12.44
CA ARG A 79 -4.09 7.66 -12.43
C ARG A 79 -2.86 7.24 -11.66
N LEU A 80 -3.04 6.54 -10.56
CA LEU A 80 -1.91 6.07 -9.77
C LEU A 80 -1.17 4.95 -10.50
N ARG A 81 -1.91 4.08 -11.19
CA ARG A 81 -1.31 3.06 -12.03
C ARG A 81 -0.47 3.69 -13.14
N ALA A 82 -0.97 4.76 -13.75
CA ALA A 82 -0.23 5.48 -14.77
C ALA A 82 1.06 6.08 -14.22
N LEU A 83 1.00 6.64 -13.02
CA LEU A 83 2.21 7.14 -12.36
C LEU A 83 3.21 6.02 -12.10
N ALA A 84 2.73 4.86 -11.71
CA ALA A 84 3.61 3.72 -11.47
C ALA A 84 4.34 3.31 -12.74
N GLN A 85 3.69 3.40 -13.89
CA GLN A 85 4.33 3.12 -15.17
C GLN A 85 5.44 4.12 -15.47
N VAL A 86 5.17 5.40 -15.22
CA VAL A 86 6.17 6.45 -15.43
C VAL A 86 7.42 6.21 -14.58
N TYR A 87 7.22 5.78 -13.35
CA TYR A 87 8.32 5.52 -12.44
C TYR A 87 8.92 4.12 -12.57
N GLY A 88 8.35 3.28 -13.43
CA GLY A 88 8.88 1.95 -13.66
C GLY A 88 8.67 0.97 -12.52
N VAL A 89 7.64 1.17 -11.71
CA VAL A 89 7.40 0.33 -10.53
C VAL A 89 6.10 -0.45 -10.61
N THR A 90 5.50 -0.54 -11.79
CA THR A 90 4.21 -1.25 -11.96
C THR A 90 4.28 -2.67 -11.44
N GLU A 91 5.38 -3.35 -11.65
CA GLU A 91 5.54 -4.74 -11.23
C GLU A 91 5.49 -4.91 -9.72
N LEU A 92 5.77 -3.86 -8.98
CA LEU A 92 5.79 -3.91 -7.53
C LEU A 92 4.41 -3.73 -6.91
N LEU A 93 3.38 -3.48 -7.72
CA LEU A 93 2.04 -3.17 -7.25
C LEU A 93 1.06 -4.33 -7.39
N HIS A 94 1.55 -5.51 -7.65
CA HIS A 94 0.69 -6.69 -7.75
C HIS A 94 0.32 -7.25 -6.41
#